data_bc40c9b5c9fdb8bd457a93f215a56537
#
_entry.id   bc40c9b5c9fdb8bd457a93f215a56537
#
_cell.length_a   1.000
_cell.length_b   1.000
_cell.length_c   1.000
_cell.angle_alpha   90.00
_cell.angle_beta   90.00
_cell.angle_gamma   90.00
#
_symmetry.space_group_name_H-M   'P 1'
#
loop_
_entity.id
_entity.type
_entity.pdbx_description
1 polymer ?
#
loop_
_entity_poly.entity_id
_entity_poly.type
_entity_poly.pdbx_seq_one_letter_code
_entity_poly.pdbx_strand_id
1 'polypeptide(L)'
;GEQKQKKVFYDLRFPISKERLQMYIALKNPAQAKNQLDKLEEMAKLAKNDSLMEVLLYTKANYYYTFNQNAQGDACFRKLINQYKEKKDYDKVSDCYKTLIGIARKANNASLMERTYESYIVWTDSVKALTAQDELNVLKRKYDESLLTIQDKDSTLSAKQYIIIGLCTLVAILIAALIVLAILLLRF
;
A
#
# COMPACT_ATOMS: atom_id res chain seq x y z
N GLY A 1 -16.32 -9.59 -28.51
CA GLY A 1 -16.44 -11.06 -28.50
C GLY A 1 -15.12 -11.77 -28.41
N GLU A 2 -14.22 -11.60 -29.37
CA GLU A 2 -12.99 -12.40 -29.51
C GLU A 2 -11.98 -12.20 -28.38
N GLN A 3 -11.78 -10.99 -27.88
CA GLN A 3 -10.91 -10.71 -26.74
C GLN A 3 -11.40 -11.35 -25.44
N LYS A 4 -12.72 -11.43 -25.23
CA LYS A 4 -13.31 -12.07 -24.06
C LYS A 4 -13.14 -13.59 -24.10
N GLN A 5 -13.27 -14.20 -25.28
CA GLN A 5 -13.01 -15.63 -25.48
C GLN A 5 -11.54 -15.99 -25.28
N LYS A 6 -10.60 -15.19 -25.81
CA LYS A 6 -9.16 -15.38 -25.59
C LYS A 6 -8.80 -15.28 -24.11
N LYS A 7 -9.37 -14.34 -23.37
CA LYS A 7 -9.11 -14.21 -21.93
C LYS A 7 -9.56 -15.45 -21.16
N VAL A 8 -10.78 -15.92 -21.37
CA VAL A 8 -11.30 -17.16 -20.74
C VAL A 8 -10.42 -18.37 -21.07
N PHE A 9 -9.92 -18.47 -22.30
CA PHE A 9 -9.04 -19.54 -22.72
C PHE A 9 -7.72 -19.57 -21.95
N TYR A 10 -7.09 -18.42 -21.73
CA TYR A 10 -5.85 -18.34 -20.95
C TYR A 10 -6.08 -18.54 -19.44
N ASP A 11 -7.18 -18.03 -18.90
CA ASP A 11 -7.55 -18.23 -17.51
C ASP A 11 -7.74 -19.72 -17.15
N LEU A 12 -8.22 -20.53 -18.09
CA LEU A 12 -8.36 -21.98 -17.91
C LEU A 12 -7.07 -22.76 -18.17
N ARG A 13 -6.30 -22.39 -19.18
CA ARG A 13 -5.09 -23.13 -19.57
C ARG A 13 -3.88 -22.83 -18.71
N PHE A 14 -3.75 -21.61 -18.21
CA PHE A 14 -2.60 -21.20 -17.41
C PHE A 14 -2.46 -22.04 -16.14
N PRO A 15 -3.50 -22.25 -15.30
CA PRO A 15 -3.41 -23.11 -14.12
C PRO A 15 -2.98 -24.53 -14.44
N ILE A 16 -3.53 -25.13 -15.51
CA ILE A 16 -3.20 -26.51 -15.92
C ILE A 16 -1.70 -26.61 -16.33
N SER A 17 -1.21 -25.64 -17.10
CA SER A 17 0.18 -25.60 -17.51
C SER A 17 1.12 -25.33 -16.33
N LYS A 18 0.69 -24.52 -15.35
CA LYS A 18 1.41 -24.29 -14.10
C LYS A 18 1.56 -25.59 -13.29
N GLU A 19 0.49 -26.35 -13.11
CA GLU A 19 0.53 -27.62 -12.39
C GLU A 19 1.43 -28.64 -13.10
N ARG A 20 1.39 -28.71 -14.43
CA ARG A 20 2.31 -29.56 -15.20
C ARG A 20 3.77 -29.14 -15.02
N LEU A 21 4.04 -27.85 -15.01
CA LEU A 21 5.39 -27.35 -14.73
C LEU A 21 5.84 -27.76 -13.33
N GLN A 22 5.01 -27.59 -12.32
CA GLN A 22 5.34 -27.98 -10.93
C GLN A 22 5.59 -29.49 -10.82
N MET A 23 4.84 -30.31 -11.52
CA MET A 23 5.08 -31.76 -11.61
C MET A 23 6.47 -32.06 -12.21
N TYR A 24 6.83 -31.44 -13.33
CA TYR A 24 8.14 -31.66 -13.94
C TYR A 24 9.30 -31.12 -13.09
N ILE A 25 9.09 -30.04 -12.35
CA ILE A 25 10.05 -29.55 -11.35
C ILE A 25 10.24 -30.59 -10.23
N ALA A 26 9.15 -31.15 -9.72
CA ALA A 26 9.20 -32.19 -8.67
C ALA A 26 9.89 -33.48 -9.15
N LEU A 27 9.65 -33.86 -10.41
CA LEU A 27 10.31 -34.98 -11.06
C LEU A 27 11.76 -34.70 -11.47
N LYS A 28 12.24 -33.48 -11.23
CA LYS A 28 13.58 -32.99 -11.63
C LYS A 28 13.89 -33.25 -13.12
N ASN A 29 12.89 -33.02 -13.98
CA ASN A 29 13.00 -33.08 -15.42
C ASN A 29 13.13 -31.67 -16.03
N PRO A 30 14.36 -31.15 -16.20
CA PRO A 30 14.56 -29.74 -16.62
C PRO A 30 14.08 -29.46 -18.03
N ALA A 31 14.16 -30.41 -18.96
CA ALA A 31 13.77 -30.23 -20.36
C ALA A 31 12.23 -30.03 -20.48
N GLN A 32 11.45 -30.90 -19.86
CA GLN A 32 9.98 -30.79 -19.87
C GLN A 32 9.51 -29.60 -19.04
N ALA A 33 10.16 -29.34 -17.90
CA ALA A 33 9.88 -28.16 -17.08
C ALA A 33 10.11 -26.86 -17.86
N LYS A 34 11.23 -26.76 -18.60
CA LYS A 34 11.51 -25.58 -19.44
C LYS A 34 10.46 -25.38 -20.53
N ASN A 35 10.06 -26.46 -21.23
CA ASN A 35 9.02 -26.38 -22.24
C ASN A 35 7.68 -25.84 -21.66
N GLN A 36 7.27 -26.31 -20.48
CA GLN A 36 6.05 -25.81 -19.83
C GLN A 36 6.22 -24.36 -19.34
N LEU A 37 7.39 -23.97 -18.87
CA LEU A 37 7.68 -22.60 -18.47
C LEU A 37 7.56 -21.63 -19.63
N ASP A 38 8.11 -21.99 -20.81
CA ASP A 38 8.04 -21.17 -22.02
C ASP A 38 6.57 -20.96 -22.48
N LYS A 39 5.75 -22.04 -22.41
CA LYS A 39 4.31 -21.94 -22.67
C LYS A 39 3.58 -21.03 -21.69
N LEU A 40 3.90 -21.08 -20.40
CA LEU A 40 3.33 -20.18 -19.38
C LEU A 40 3.71 -18.74 -19.63
N GLU A 41 4.96 -18.49 -20.00
CA GLU A 41 5.45 -17.15 -20.30
C GLU A 41 4.75 -16.54 -21.51
N GLU A 42 4.56 -17.32 -22.58
CA GLU A 42 3.79 -16.91 -23.75
C GLU A 42 2.33 -16.59 -23.40
N MET A 43 1.67 -17.49 -22.65
CA MET A 43 0.29 -17.26 -22.20
C MET A 43 0.14 -16.00 -21.35
N ALA A 44 1.04 -15.75 -20.42
CA ALA A 44 1.02 -14.57 -19.56
C ALA A 44 1.21 -13.28 -20.37
N LYS A 45 2.12 -13.27 -21.36
CA LYS A 45 2.32 -12.14 -22.27
C LYS A 45 1.09 -11.85 -23.12
N LEU A 46 0.43 -12.89 -23.64
CA LEU A 46 -0.76 -12.74 -24.49
C LEU A 46 -1.99 -12.33 -23.68
N ALA A 47 -2.12 -12.80 -22.45
CA ALA A 47 -3.23 -12.46 -21.56
C ALA A 47 -3.22 -11.01 -21.08
N LYS A 48 -2.05 -10.35 -21.04
CA LYS A 48 -1.85 -8.99 -20.50
C LYS A 48 -2.49 -8.82 -19.12
N ASN A 49 -2.30 -9.82 -18.26
CA ASN A 49 -2.93 -9.89 -16.93
C ASN A 49 -1.83 -9.86 -15.86
N ASP A 50 -1.84 -8.82 -15.02
CA ASP A 50 -0.83 -8.61 -13.97
C ASP A 50 -0.81 -9.75 -12.94
N SER A 51 -1.98 -10.30 -12.61
CA SER A 51 -2.09 -11.44 -11.69
C SER A 51 -1.41 -12.70 -12.25
N LEU A 52 -1.56 -12.97 -13.55
CA LEU A 52 -0.86 -14.09 -14.19
C LEU A 52 0.64 -13.86 -14.28
N MET A 53 1.07 -12.62 -14.48
CA MET A 53 2.50 -12.25 -14.45
C MET A 53 3.12 -12.44 -13.07
N GLU A 54 2.38 -12.12 -12.00
CA GLU A 54 2.80 -12.35 -10.61
C GLU A 54 2.99 -13.86 -10.35
N VAL A 55 1.99 -14.68 -10.70
CA VAL A 55 2.07 -16.14 -10.57
C VAL A 55 3.19 -16.72 -11.42
N LEU A 56 3.41 -16.20 -12.63
CA LEU A 56 4.51 -16.61 -13.49
C LEU A 56 5.86 -16.35 -12.83
N LEU A 57 6.08 -15.18 -12.21
CA LEU A 57 7.35 -14.86 -11.57
C LEU A 57 7.67 -15.80 -10.40
N TYR A 58 6.68 -16.14 -9.56
CA TYR A 58 6.85 -17.15 -8.51
C TYR A 58 7.20 -18.53 -9.08
N THR A 59 6.53 -18.94 -10.14
CA THR A 59 6.73 -20.25 -10.79
C THR A 59 8.09 -20.32 -11.48
N LYS A 60 8.51 -19.24 -12.15
CA LYS A 60 9.85 -19.10 -12.74
C LYS A 60 10.94 -19.21 -11.67
N ALA A 61 10.78 -18.51 -10.55
CA ALA A 61 11.74 -18.55 -9.47
C ALA A 61 11.89 -19.97 -8.91
N ASN A 62 10.79 -20.69 -8.67
CA ASN A 62 10.82 -22.08 -8.23
C ASN A 62 11.58 -22.97 -9.21
N TYR A 63 11.32 -22.82 -10.52
CA TYR A 63 12.07 -23.54 -11.57
C TYR A 63 13.56 -23.24 -11.48
N TYR A 64 13.95 -21.98 -11.48
CA TYR A 64 15.35 -21.58 -11.49
C TYR A 64 16.11 -22.06 -10.26
N TYR A 65 15.56 -21.91 -9.05
CA TYR A 65 16.21 -22.38 -7.83
C TYR A 65 16.32 -23.91 -7.76
N THR A 66 15.31 -24.63 -8.24
CA THR A 66 15.35 -26.11 -8.24
C THR A 66 16.43 -26.64 -9.16
N PHE A 67 16.72 -25.95 -10.26
CA PHE A 67 17.76 -26.33 -11.21
C PHE A 67 19.07 -25.53 -11.03
N ASN A 68 19.32 -24.99 -9.84
CA ASN A 68 20.54 -24.29 -9.46
C ASN A 68 20.85 -23.03 -10.29
N GLN A 69 19.86 -22.43 -10.91
CA GLN A 69 19.97 -21.17 -11.62
C GLN A 69 19.61 -19.99 -10.70
N ASN A 70 20.36 -19.84 -9.60
CA ASN A 70 20.00 -18.94 -8.50
C ASN A 70 19.93 -17.48 -8.93
N ALA A 71 20.79 -17.00 -9.81
CA ALA A 71 20.79 -15.62 -10.29
C ALA A 71 19.46 -15.23 -11.00
N GLN A 72 18.92 -16.14 -11.81
CA GLN A 72 17.63 -15.95 -12.50
C GLN A 72 16.47 -16.01 -11.51
N GLY A 73 16.52 -16.91 -10.52
CA GLY A 73 15.54 -16.97 -9.44
C GLY A 73 15.52 -15.68 -8.61
N ASP A 74 16.70 -15.16 -8.24
CA ASP A 74 16.85 -13.90 -7.53
C ASP A 74 16.27 -12.71 -8.32
N ALA A 75 16.48 -12.68 -9.64
CA ALA A 75 15.92 -11.65 -10.49
C ALA A 75 14.38 -11.66 -10.47
N CYS A 76 13.74 -12.83 -10.46
CA CYS A 76 12.28 -12.95 -10.36
C CYS A 76 11.74 -12.42 -9.03
N PHE A 77 12.35 -12.84 -7.90
CA PHE A 77 11.91 -12.35 -6.58
C PHE A 77 12.20 -10.88 -6.36
N ARG A 78 13.33 -10.37 -6.83
CA ARG A 78 13.65 -8.94 -6.78
C ARG A 78 12.59 -8.11 -7.50
N LYS A 79 12.15 -8.57 -8.67
CA LYS A 79 11.08 -7.89 -9.43
C LYS A 79 9.77 -7.88 -8.64
N LEU A 80 9.35 -9.01 -8.06
CA LEU A 80 8.15 -9.09 -7.23
C LEU A 80 8.22 -8.17 -6.00
N ILE A 81 9.32 -8.26 -5.25
CA ILE A 81 9.52 -7.46 -4.05
C ILE A 81 9.48 -5.97 -4.37
N ASN A 82 10.14 -5.53 -5.44
CA ASN A 82 10.12 -4.13 -5.85
C ASN A 82 8.72 -3.67 -6.24
N GLN A 83 7.96 -4.46 -7.00
CA GLN A 83 6.56 -4.15 -7.36
C GLN A 83 5.67 -3.99 -6.14
N TYR A 84 5.82 -4.85 -5.13
CA TYR A 84 5.03 -4.74 -3.90
C TYR A 84 5.47 -3.57 -3.01
N LYS A 85 6.77 -3.27 -2.94
CA LYS A 85 7.28 -2.08 -2.24
C LYS A 85 6.75 -0.79 -2.84
N GLU A 86 6.72 -0.67 -4.16
CA GLU A 86 6.16 0.48 -4.88
C GLU A 86 4.66 0.67 -4.57
N LYS A 87 3.93 -0.43 -4.44
CA LYS A 87 2.50 -0.43 -4.07
C LYS A 87 2.27 -0.28 -2.55
N LYS A 88 3.33 -0.21 -1.74
CA LYS A 88 3.30 -0.23 -0.26
C LYS A 88 2.57 -1.46 0.31
N ASP A 89 2.56 -2.56 -0.42
CA ASP A 89 1.97 -3.84 0.00
C ASP A 89 3.02 -4.65 0.77
N TYR A 90 3.27 -4.25 2.02
CA TYR A 90 4.35 -4.78 2.85
C TYR A 90 4.09 -6.23 3.28
N ASP A 91 2.83 -6.63 3.38
CA ASP A 91 2.45 -8.00 3.68
C ASP A 91 2.88 -8.95 2.56
N LYS A 92 2.64 -8.57 1.31
CA LYS A 92 3.10 -9.33 0.15
C LYS A 92 4.61 -9.40 0.01
N VAL A 93 5.34 -8.34 0.40
CA VAL A 93 6.82 -8.41 0.47
C VAL A 93 7.25 -9.45 1.50
N SER A 94 6.66 -9.45 2.69
CA SER A 94 6.93 -10.45 3.73
C SER A 94 6.61 -11.87 3.26
N ASP A 95 5.51 -12.06 2.54
CA ASP A 95 5.12 -13.34 1.96
C ASP A 95 6.07 -13.81 0.85
N CYS A 96 6.67 -12.88 0.08
CA CYS A 96 7.75 -13.21 -0.85
C CYS A 96 8.93 -13.87 -0.13
N TYR A 97 9.41 -13.29 0.97
CA TYR A 97 10.51 -13.86 1.73
C TYR A 97 10.17 -15.22 2.32
N LYS A 98 8.98 -15.38 2.90
CA LYS A 98 8.50 -16.66 3.44
C LYS A 98 8.41 -17.73 2.34
N THR A 99 7.91 -17.36 1.17
CA THR A 99 7.81 -18.25 0.01
C THR A 99 9.19 -18.68 -0.47
N LEU A 100 10.15 -17.74 -0.53
CA LEU A 100 11.52 -18.02 -0.95
C LEU A 100 12.23 -18.95 0.04
N ILE A 101 12.01 -18.78 1.35
CA ILE A 101 12.49 -19.71 2.38
C ILE A 101 11.91 -21.13 2.14
N GLY A 102 10.62 -21.21 1.82
CA GLY A 102 9.95 -22.48 1.49
C GLY A 102 10.55 -23.15 0.24
N ILE A 103 10.83 -22.38 -0.80
CA ILE A 103 11.48 -22.86 -2.03
C ILE A 103 12.91 -23.36 -1.73
N ALA A 104 13.69 -22.57 -0.99
CA ALA A 104 15.05 -22.93 -0.60
C ALA A 104 15.11 -24.25 0.20
N ARG A 105 14.15 -24.43 1.10
CA ARG A 105 13.99 -25.68 1.88
C ARG A 105 13.68 -26.88 0.98
N LYS A 106 12.72 -26.74 0.07
CA LYS A 106 12.35 -27.81 -0.88
C LYS A 106 13.49 -28.16 -1.85
N ALA A 107 14.25 -27.16 -2.27
CA ALA A 107 15.42 -27.34 -3.12
C ALA A 107 16.68 -27.82 -2.36
N ASN A 108 16.61 -27.94 -1.04
CA ASN A 108 17.75 -28.23 -0.16
C ASN A 108 18.93 -27.26 -0.37
N ASN A 109 18.65 -25.99 -0.58
CA ASN A 109 19.61 -24.93 -0.86
C ASN A 109 19.89 -24.12 0.40
N ALA A 110 20.86 -24.57 1.20
CA ALA A 110 21.21 -23.96 2.50
C ALA A 110 21.67 -22.50 2.35
N SER A 111 22.49 -22.19 1.36
CA SER A 111 22.99 -20.83 1.11
C SER A 111 21.85 -19.85 0.76
N LEU A 112 20.91 -20.27 -0.08
CA LEU A 112 19.73 -19.48 -0.40
C LEU A 112 18.86 -19.25 0.84
N MET A 113 18.71 -20.27 1.67
CA MET A 113 17.92 -20.20 2.90
C MET A 113 18.52 -19.20 3.89
N GLU A 114 19.83 -19.27 4.15
CA GLU A 114 20.56 -18.40 5.05
C GLU A 114 20.43 -16.92 4.64
N ARG A 115 20.82 -16.57 3.41
CA ARG A 115 20.75 -15.18 2.93
C ARG A 115 19.32 -14.64 2.83
N THR A 116 18.32 -15.53 2.64
CA THR A 116 16.93 -15.13 2.62
C THR A 116 16.43 -14.80 4.03
N TYR A 117 16.82 -15.58 5.04
CA TYR A 117 16.52 -15.28 6.44
C TYR A 117 17.12 -13.94 6.85
N GLU A 118 18.38 -13.68 6.53
CA GLU A 118 19.04 -12.39 6.81
C GLU A 118 18.27 -11.22 6.16
N SER A 119 17.94 -11.36 4.87
CA SER A 119 17.17 -10.35 4.15
C SER A 119 15.77 -10.15 4.75
N TYR A 120 15.14 -11.20 5.23
CA TYR A 120 13.82 -11.14 5.86
C TYR A 120 13.87 -10.43 7.22
N ILE A 121 14.89 -10.66 8.02
CA ILE A 121 15.11 -9.97 9.29
C ILE A 121 15.26 -8.47 9.03
N VAL A 122 16.17 -8.08 8.13
CA VAL A 122 16.38 -6.67 7.75
C VAL A 122 15.07 -6.03 7.24
N TRP A 123 14.32 -6.76 6.43
CA TRP A 123 13.01 -6.30 5.94
C TRP A 123 12.01 -6.09 7.08
N THR A 124 11.91 -7.02 8.01
CA THR A 124 10.98 -6.94 9.15
C THR A 124 11.25 -5.71 10.00
N ASP A 125 12.52 -5.39 10.25
CA ASP A 125 12.89 -4.18 10.98
C ASP A 125 12.59 -2.91 10.17
N SER A 126 12.80 -2.95 8.85
CA SER A 126 12.44 -1.84 7.94
C SER A 126 10.94 -1.57 7.92
N VAL A 127 10.10 -2.62 7.92
CA VAL A 127 8.63 -2.48 7.95
C VAL A 127 8.17 -1.83 9.25
N LYS A 128 8.74 -2.21 10.40
CA LYS A 128 8.41 -1.57 11.68
C LYS A 128 8.73 -0.08 11.66
N ALA A 129 9.87 0.31 11.09
CA ALA A 129 10.23 1.71 10.96
C ALA A 129 9.30 2.48 9.99
N LEU A 130 8.93 1.87 8.86
CA LEU A 130 8.03 2.48 7.88
C LEU A 130 6.61 2.65 8.42
N THR A 131 6.07 1.65 9.12
CA THR A 131 4.74 1.73 9.74
C THR A 131 4.70 2.76 10.85
N ALA A 132 5.72 2.82 11.69
CA ALA A 132 5.84 3.84 12.73
C ALA A 132 5.90 5.26 12.14
N GLN A 133 6.61 5.45 11.03
CA GLN A 133 6.67 6.72 10.32
C GLN A 133 5.32 7.11 9.71
N ASP A 134 4.60 6.16 9.12
CA ASP A 134 3.27 6.42 8.56
C ASP A 134 2.24 6.78 9.66
N GLU A 135 2.28 6.10 10.81
CA GLU A 135 1.46 6.43 11.98
C GLU A 135 1.76 7.84 12.51
N LEU A 136 3.03 8.21 12.61
CA LEU A 136 3.44 9.55 13.01
C LEU A 136 2.94 10.62 12.05
N ASN A 137 3.01 10.39 10.75
CA ASN A 137 2.51 11.29 9.72
C ASN A 137 0.98 11.47 9.79
N VAL A 138 0.24 10.40 10.09
CA VAL A 138 -1.22 10.47 10.31
C VAL A 138 -1.54 11.27 11.56
N LEU A 139 -0.81 11.03 12.66
CA LEU A 139 -0.99 11.76 13.91
C LEU A 139 -0.69 13.26 13.74
N LYS A 140 0.39 13.59 13.04
CA LYS A 140 0.75 14.98 12.73
C LYS A 140 -0.36 15.67 11.92
N ARG A 141 -0.90 15.04 10.89
CA ARG A 141 -2.03 15.59 10.11
C ARG A 141 -3.25 15.87 10.99
N LYS A 142 -3.65 14.92 11.85
CA LYS A 142 -4.77 15.11 12.79
C LYS A 142 -4.53 16.26 13.76
N TYR A 143 -3.28 16.42 14.22
CA TYR A 143 -2.90 17.53 15.08
C TYR A 143 -3.03 18.88 14.35
N ASP A 144 -2.50 18.98 13.12
CA ASP A 144 -2.58 20.18 12.29
C ASP A 144 -4.05 20.55 11.99
N GLU A 145 -4.90 19.57 11.66
CA GLU A 145 -6.35 19.78 11.47
C GLU A 145 -7.04 20.26 12.73
N SER A 146 -6.67 19.74 13.90
CA SER A 146 -7.23 20.18 15.18
C SER A 146 -6.82 21.60 15.53
N LEU A 147 -5.58 22.00 15.24
CA LEU A 147 -5.10 23.38 15.43
C LEU A 147 -5.87 24.37 14.56
N LEU A 148 -6.06 24.06 13.27
CA LEU A 148 -6.87 24.89 12.36
C LEU A 148 -8.30 25.05 12.87
N THR A 149 -8.92 23.98 13.38
CA THR A 149 -10.28 24.02 13.93
C THR A 149 -10.35 24.88 15.19
N ILE A 150 -9.33 24.84 16.07
CA ILE A 150 -9.25 25.69 17.26
C ILE A 150 -9.09 27.15 16.87
N GLN A 151 -8.18 27.44 15.94
CA GLN A 151 -7.94 28.80 15.45
C GLN A 151 -9.17 29.41 14.79
N ASP A 152 -9.95 28.63 14.06
CA ASP A 152 -11.21 29.06 13.44
C ASP A 152 -12.28 29.34 14.50
N LYS A 153 -12.36 28.53 15.55
CA LYS A 153 -13.28 28.78 16.69
C LYS A 153 -12.90 30.03 17.46
N ASP A 154 -11.60 30.27 17.70
CA ASP A 154 -11.14 31.46 18.41
C ASP A 154 -11.42 32.74 17.59
N SER A 155 -11.24 32.72 16.29
CA SER A 155 -11.56 33.84 15.41
C SER A 155 -13.06 34.15 15.40
N THR A 156 -13.92 33.13 15.37
CA THR A 156 -15.38 33.29 15.43
C THR A 156 -15.87 33.75 16.81
N LEU A 157 -15.22 33.31 17.89
CA LEU A 157 -15.50 33.76 19.26
C LEU A 157 -15.15 35.25 19.43
N SER A 158 -13.98 35.69 18.98
CA SER A 158 -13.55 37.08 19.05
C SER A 158 -14.45 37.99 18.22
N ALA A 159 -14.87 37.58 17.01
CA ALA A 159 -15.84 38.32 16.20
C ALA A 159 -17.20 38.49 16.91
N LYS A 160 -17.71 37.41 17.53
CA LYS A 160 -18.94 37.48 18.34
C LYS A 160 -18.82 38.39 19.53
N GLN A 161 -17.69 38.39 20.23
CA GLN A 161 -17.42 39.29 21.35
C GLN A 161 -17.44 40.75 20.92
N TYR A 162 -16.82 41.11 19.79
CA TYR A 162 -16.84 42.47 19.25
C TYR A 162 -18.28 42.94 18.90
N ILE A 163 -19.11 42.06 18.35
CA ILE A 163 -20.49 42.35 18.05
C ILE A 163 -21.29 42.62 19.34
N ILE A 164 -21.10 41.82 20.38
CA ILE A 164 -21.78 41.98 21.67
C ILE A 164 -21.34 43.30 22.32
N ILE A 165 -20.06 43.63 22.34
CA ILE A 165 -19.55 44.89 22.87
C ILE A 165 -20.14 46.09 22.10
N GLY A 166 -20.16 46.00 20.76
CA GLY A 166 -20.78 47.04 19.92
C GLY A 166 -22.27 47.26 20.21
N LEU A 167 -23.03 46.18 20.39
CA LEU A 167 -24.45 46.28 20.78
C LEU A 167 -24.66 46.87 22.16
N CYS A 168 -23.85 46.48 23.15
CA CYS A 168 -23.90 47.02 24.51
C CYS A 168 -23.60 48.54 24.53
N THR A 169 -22.61 49.01 23.77
CA THR A 169 -22.27 50.42 23.65
C THR A 169 -23.40 51.24 23.00
N LEU A 170 -24.02 50.69 21.95
CA LEU A 170 -25.19 51.30 21.28
C LEU A 170 -26.37 51.47 22.25
N VAL A 171 -26.71 50.44 23.02
CA VAL A 171 -27.78 50.49 24.03
C VAL A 171 -27.47 51.52 25.12
N ALA A 172 -26.23 51.59 25.59
CA ALA A 172 -25.81 52.60 26.59
C ALA A 172 -25.96 54.04 26.07
N ILE A 173 -25.61 54.30 24.81
CA ILE A 173 -25.78 55.61 24.17
C ILE A 173 -27.28 55.98 24.06
N LEU A 174 -28.13 55.04 23.67
CA LEU A 174 -29.57 55.24 23.58
C LEU A 174 -30.20 55.58 24.95
N ILE A 175 -29.83 54.88 25.99
CA ILE A 175 -30.28 55.15 27.36
C ILE A 175 -29.80 56.50 27.81
N ALA A 176 -28.60 56.92 27.57
CA ALA A 176 -28.08 58.25 27.88
C ALA A 176 -28.81 59.33 27.16
N ALA A 177 -29.14 59.16 25.88
CA ALA A 177 -29.93 60.11 25.09
C ALA A 177 -31.36 60.22 25.60
N LEU A 178 -32.01 59.16 26.02
CA LEU A 178 -33.34 59.16 26.64
C LEU A 178 -33.34 59.88 27.98
N ILE A 179 -32.35 59.74 28.80
CA ILE A 179 -32.20 60.44 30.09
C ILE A 179 -32.05 61.95 29.84
N VAL A 180 -31.19 62.33 28.90
CA VAL A 180 -31.04 63.78 28.56
C VAL A 180 -32.33 64.36 28.06
N LEU A 181 -33.05 63.64 27.19
CA LEU A 181 -34.39 64.11 26.69
C LEU A 181 -35.38 64.25 27.83
N ALA A 182 -35.46 63.30 28.76
CA ALA A 182 -36.31 63.34 29.91
C ALA A 182 -36.02 64.59 30.82
N ILE A 183 -34.71 64.85 31.06
CA ILE A 183 -34.27 66.02 31.83
C ILE A 183 -34.68 67.33 31.12
N LEU A 184 -34.56 67.42 29.81
CA LEU A 184 -34.96 68.57 29.04
C LEU A 184 -36.46 68.78 29.11
N LEU A 185 -37.27 67.74 29.01
CA LEU A 185 -38.72 67.80 29.11
C LEU A 185 -39.22 68.21 30.51
N LEU A 186 -38.49 67.86 31.56
CA LEU A 186 -38.82 68.25 32.93
C LEU A 186 -38.42 69.71 33.29
N ARG A 187 -37.53 70.29 32.47
CA ARG A 187 -37.07 71.68 32.64
C ARG A 187 -37.94 72.72 31.89
N PHE A 188 -38.77 72.25 30.98
CA PHE A 188 -39.77 73.07 30.29
C PHE A 188 -41.16 72.84 30.88
#